data_f18002a6c2bcc21a014dcfffe3277524
#
_entry.id   f18002a6c2bcc21a014dcfffe3277524
#
_cell.length_a   1.000
_cell.length_b   1.000
_cell.length_c   1.000
_cell.angle_alpha   90.00
_cell.angle_beta   90.00
_cell.angle_gamma   90.00
#
_symmetry.space_group_name_H-M   'P 1'
#
loop_
_entity.id
_entity.type
_entity.pdbx_description
1 polymer ?
#
loop_
_entity_poly.entity_id
_entity_poly.type
_entity_poly.pdbx_seq_one_letter_code
_entity_poly.pdbx_strand_id
1 'polypeptide(L)'
;EITTRLVGSEMCIETAPNEYGKMCWRAAKPVQSSHTTLPHGSDDFSFSTLKKLWAWNHQPDSSRWSLSVRPGFLRLYADATADSTDSFFKAANTLHQRYMSSDTVIITIKVDVTGTTQGQKAGLTHFNGGVHYAFCGIADYGNSKHIIYEADGKSKNGPRLPSNLKTLYIRSVSGFEKRDTNRQYTTEGQHFLYSIDGQNFYPFGDEYRMGTGNFRGDMVGICTYNNQNNRGYIDVDKFHYHIKNKPASGHNNCLLY
;
A
#
# COMPACT_ATOMS: atom_id res chain seq x y z
N GLU A 1 -4.81 -0.42 -42.66
CA GLU A 1 -3.77 0.42 -42.07
C GLU A 1 -4.20 0.90 -40.72
N ILE A 2 -4.07 -0.01 -39.77
CA ILE A 2 -4.45 0.18 -38.37
C ILE A 2 -3.16 0.23 -37.60
N THR A 3 -2.40 1.27 -37.66
CA THR A 3 -1.10 0.87 -37.19
C THR A 3 -0.39 1.73 -36.18
N THR A 4 -0.69 2.92 -35.95
CA THR A 4 0.15 3.68 -34.99
C THR A 4 -0.59 4.73 -34.17
N ARG A 5 -1.89 4.77 -34.32
CA ARG A 5 -2.73 5.72 -33.58
C ARG A 5 -3.49 5.10 -32.40
N LEU A 6 -3.32 3.81 -32.18
CA LEU A 6 -4.20 3.04 -31.27
C LEU A 6 -3.80 3.09 -29.81
N VAL A 7 -2.55 3.33 -29.48
CA VAL A 7 -2.08 3.24 -28.09
C VAL A 7 -2.69 4.30 -27.16
N GLY A 8 -3.05 5.45 -27.70
CA GLY A 8 -3.74 6.48 -26.89
C GLY A 8 -5.27 6.43 -26.97
N SER A 9 -5.82 5.84 -28.03
CA SER A 9 -7.27 5.79 -28.26
C SER A 9 -7.92 4.49 -27.82
N GLU A 10 -7.16 3.42 -27.60
CA GLU A 10 -7.68 2.16 -27.08
C GLU A 10 -8.27 2.29 -25.67
N MET A 11 -7.67 3.10 -24.84
CA MET A 11 -8.25 3.40 -23.51
C MET A 11 -9.59 4.13 -23.62
N CYS A 12 -9.89 4.75 -24.76
CA CYS A 12 -11.15 5.44 -25.01
C CYS A 12 -12.20 4.54 -25.69
N ILE A 13 -11.78 3.46 -26.35
CA ILE A 13 -12.68 2.53 -27.03
C ILE A 13 -13.48 1.69 -26.03
N GLU A 14 -12.90 1.33 -24.91
CA GLU A 14 -13.57 0.59 -23.83
C GLU A 14 -14.65 1.41 -23.12
N THR A 15 -14.56 2.71 -23.21
CA THR A 15 -15.59 3.66 -22.81
C THR A 15 -16.43 4.15 -23.99
N ALA A 16 -16.41 3.41 -25.10
CA ALA A 16 -17.04 3.82 -26.33
C ALA A 16 -18.48 4.26 -26.10
N PRO A 17 -18.90 5.35 -26.74
CA PRO A 17 -20.27 5.78 -26.69
C PRO A 17 -21.16 4.71 -27.34
N ASN A 18 -22.42 4.63 -26.90
CA ASN A 18 -23.40 3.85 -27.59
C ASN A 18 -23.55 4.33 -29.05
N GLU A 19 -24.38 3.69 -29.83
CA GLU A 19 -24.66 4.03 -31.23
C GLU A 19 -25.04 5.50 -31.49
N TYR A 20 -25.45 6.23 -30.47
CA TYR A 20 -25.77 7.67 -30.49
C TYR A 20 -24.63 8.58 -30.07
N GLY A 21 -23.42 8.05 -29.85
CA GLY A 21 -22.28 8.83 -29.38
C GLY A 21 -22.33 9.24 -27.91
N LYS A 22 -23.22 8.67 -27.11
CA LYS A 22 -23.34 8.92 -25.67
C LYS A 22 -22.60 7.87 -24.86
N MET A 23 -21.96 8.30 -23.80
CA MET A 23 -21.27 7.38 -22.89
C MET A 23 -22.24 6.36 -22.26
N CYS A 24 -21.90 5.10 -22.35
CA CYS A 24 -22.64 4.03 -21.71
C CYS A 24 -22.14 3.83 -20.26
N TRP A 25 -22.98 4.18 -19.29
CA TRP A 25 -22.69 3.97 -17.88
C TRP A 25 -22.97 2.55 -17.39
N ARG A 26 -23.66 1.75 -18.19
CA ARG A 26 -23.97 0.35 -17.89
C ARG A 26 -23.85 -0.46 -19.17
N ALA A 27 -23.11 -1.55 -19.09
CA ALA A 27 -22.97 -2.51 -20.17
C ALA A 27 -23.03 -3.93 -19.64
N ALA A 28 -23.38 -4.88 -20.47
CA ALA A 28 -23.24 -6.30 -20.14
C ALA A 28 -21.75 -6.63 -19.99
N LYS A 29 -21.40 -7.48 -19.03
CA LYS A 29 -20.03 -8.01 -18.93
C LYS A 29 -19.66 -8.68 -20.25
N PRO A 30 -18.52 -8.33 -20.86
CA PRO A 30 -18.10 -8.97 -22.11
C PRO A 30 -17.82 -10.47 -21.94
N VAL A 31 -17.44 -10.87 -20.73
CA VAL A 31 -17.26 -12.28 -20.36
C VAL A 31 -18.16 -12.60 -19.17
N GLN A 32 -19.05 -13.58 -19.36
CA GLN A 32 -19.89 -14.07 -18.27
C GLN A 32 -19.02 -14.84 -17.27
N SER A 33 -19.02 -14.41 -16.01
CA SER A 33 -18.32 -15.09 -14.94
C SER A 33 -19.15 -15.06 -13.66
N SER A 34 -19.25 -16.19 -13.00
CA SER A 34 -19.85 -16.32 -11.67
C SER A 34 -18.89 -15.86 -10.55
N HIS A 35 -17.62 -15.67 -10.87
CA HIS A 35 -16.61 -15.27 -9.90
C HIS A 35 -16.24 -13.79 -10.06
N THR A 36 -16.20 -13.08 -8.94
CA THR A 36 -15.67 -11.72 -8.86
C THR A 36 -14.33 -11.79 -8.15
N THR A 37 -13.27 -11.34 -8.82
CA THR A 37 -11.95 -11.20 -8.19
C THR A 37 -11.71 -9.72 -7.91
N LEU A 38 -11.47 -9.40 -6.66
CA LEU A 38 -11.09 -8.04 -6.26
C LEU A 38 -9.58 -7.85 -6.42
N PRO A 39 -9.11 -6.67 -6.85
CA PRO A 39 -7.69 -6.39 -7.01
C PRO A 39 -6.99 -6.06 -5.67
N HIS A 40 -7.70 -6.18 -4.57
CA HIS A 40 -7.24 -5.92 -3.21
C HIS A 40 -7.89 -6.90 -2.22
N GLY A 41 -7.30 -7.05 -1.07
CA GLY A 41 -7.89 -7.87 0.00
C GLY A 41 -6.91 -8.18 1.11
N SER A 42 -7.43 -8.78 2.15
CA SER A 42 -6.64 -9.20 3.30
C SER A 42 -5.85 -10.47 3.02
N ASP A 43 -4.70 -10.59 3.70
CA ASP A 43 -3.86 -11.78 3.66
C ASP A 43 -3.29 -12.08 5.04
N ASP A 44 -3.32 -13.34 5.42
CA ASP A 44 -2.72 -13.89 6.65
C ASP A 44 -1.47 -14.73 6.36
N PHE A 45 -1.05 -14.74 5.08
CA PHE A 45 0.14 -15.44 4.61
C PHE A 45 0.19 -16.93 4.97
N SER A 46 -0.96 -17.56 5.12
CA SER A 46 -1.08 -18.99 5.46
C SER A 46 -0.82 -19.93 4.29
N PHE A 47 -0.82 -19.41 3.05
CA PHE A 47 -0.55 -20.19 1.85
C PHE A 47 0.93 -20.23 1.51
N SER A 48 1.35 -21.27 0.80
CA SER A 48 2.74 -21.44 0.34
C SER A 48 3.11 -20.50 -0.82
N THR A 49 2.15 -19.83 -1.42
CA THR A 49 2.34 -18.88 -2.53
C THR A 49 1.61 -17.59 -2.26
N LEU A 50 2.15 -16.48 -2.74
CA LEU A 50 1.48 -15.19 -2.67
C LEU A 50 0.18 -15.22 -3.48
N LYS A 51 -0.87 -14.60 -2.93
CA LYS A 51 -2.12 -14.38 -3.67
C LYS A 51 -1.87 -13.50 -4.88
N LYS A 52 -2.63 -13.69 -5.94
CA LYS A 52 -2.51 -12.94 -7.22
C LYS A 52 -2.78 -11.43 -7.10
N LEU A 53 -3.35 -10.98 -5.99
CA LEU A 53 -3.58 -9.55 -5.70
C LEU A 53 -2.29 -8.79 -5.31
N TRP A 54 -1.22 -9.52 -4.99
CA TRP A 54 0.07 -8.93 -4.66
C TRP A 54 0.91 -8.66 -5.90
N ALA A 55 1.62 -7.57 -5.88
CA ALA A 55 2.63 -7.21 -6.88
C ALA A 55 3.87 -6.64 -6.20
N TRP A 56 5.01 -6.77 -6.86
CA TRP A 56 6.27 -6.18 -6.41
C TRP A 56 6.49 -4.83 -7.08
N ASN A 57 7.05 -3.88 -6.34
CA ASN A 57 7.34 -2.57 -6.92
C ASN A 57 8.46 -2.61 -7.97
N HIS A 58 9.37 -3.56 -7.81
CA HIS A 58 10.49 -3.83 -8.74
C HIS A 58 10.53 -5.31 -9.11
N GLN A 59 11.59 -5.70 -9.84
CA GLN A 59 11.91 -7.11 -10.01
C GLN A 59 12.34 -7.67 -8.65
N PRO A 60 11.60 -8.60 -8.05
CA PRO A 60 11.91 -9.09 -6.71
C PRO A 60 13.16 -9.96 -6.71
N ASP A 61 13.98 -9.83 -5.69
CA ASP A 61 14.99 -10.83 -5.36
C ASP A 61 14.33 -11.97 -4.57
N SER A 62 14.21 -13.13 -5.19
CA SER A 62 13.55 -14.30 -4.58
C SER A 62 14.28 -14.84 -3.34
N SER A 63 15.55 -14.53 -3.15
CA SER A 63 16.32 -14.89 -1.96
C SER A 63 16.01 -13.98 -0.76
N ARG A 64 15.32 -12.88 -0.98
CA ARG A 64 15.09 -11.83 0.03
C ARG A 64 13.66 -11.79 0.55
N TRP A 65 12.86 -12.82 0.32
CA TRP A 65 11.56 -13.02 0.93
C TRP A 65 11.21 -14.51 1.04
N SER A 66 10.28 -14.87 1.93
CA SER A 66 9.86 -16.26 2.10
C SER A 66 8.49 -16.37 2.78
N LEU A 67 7.71 -17.36 2.36
CA LEU A 67 6.50 -17.84 3.03
C LEU A 67 6.72 -19.17 3.77
N SER A 68 7.89 -19.79 3.61
CA SER A 68 8.18 -21.13 4.15
C SER A 68 9.10 -21.14 5.36
N VAL A 69 9.98 -20.15 5.51
CA VAL A 69 10.93 -20.06 6.64
C VAL A 69 10.19 -19.94 7.98
N ARG A 70 9.05 -19.25 7.99
CA ARG A 70 8.13 -19.17 9.13
C ARG A 70 6.70 -19.33 8.61
N PRO A 71 6.13 -20.54 8.61
CA PRO A 71 4.79 -20.77 8.11
C PRO A 71 3.74 -19.87 8.79
N GLY A 72 2.82 -19.31 8.00
CA GLY A 72 1.83 -18.34 8.46
C GLY A 72 2.35 -16.90 8.55
N PHE A 73 3.55 -16.65 8.04
CA PHE A 73 4.12 -15.30 7.96
C PHE A 73 4.76 -15.05 6.60
N LEU A 74 4.69 -13.83 6.15
CA LEU A 74 5.57 -13.35 5.09
C LEU A 74 6.84 -12.78 5.71
N ARG A 75 7.98 -13.45 5.48
CA ARG A 75 9.29 -12.88 5.81
C ARG A 75 9.78 -12.00 4.68
N LEU A 76 10.15 -10.77 5.02
CA LEU A 76 10.85 -9.86 4.13
C LEU A 76 12.22 -9.53 4.74
N TYR A 77 13.27 -9.77 3.98
CA TYR A 77 14.63 -9.38 4.35
C TYR A 77 14.92 -7.97 3.86
N ALA A 78 15.61 -7.20 4.69
CA ALA A 78 15.95 -5.83 4.34
C ALA A 78 17.01 -5.79 3.25
N ASP A 79 16.70 -5.08 2.17
CA ASP A 79 17.68 -4.80 1.13
C ASP A 79 18.57 -3.65 1.53
N ALA A 80 19.85 -3.72 1.15
CA ALA A 80 20.75 -2.60 1.29
C ALA A 80 20.36 -1.52 0.27
N THR A 81 20.04 -0.33 0.76
CA THR A 81 19.83 0.85 -0.08
C THR A 81 20.88 1.90 0.28
N ALA A 82 21.32 2.68 -0.73
CA ALA A 82 22.12 3.85 -0.40
C ALA A 82 21.31 4.81 0.48
N ASP A 83 21.97 5.43 1.45
CA ASP A 83 21.32 6.45 2.27
C ASP A 83 21.07 7.70 1.42
N SER A 84 19.84 7.84 0.96
CA SER A 84 19.39 8.90 0.07
C SER A 84 17.90 9.15 0.23
N THR A 85 17.44 10.30 -0.23
CA THR A 85 16.02 10.68 -0.16
C THR A 85 15.09 9.76 -0.97
N ASP A 86 15.64 8.96 -1.86
CA ASP A 86 14.94 8.00 -2.70
C ASP A 86 15.15 6.52 -2.28
N SER A 87 15.74 6.27 -1.09
CA SER A 87 16.02 4.94 -0.56
C SER A 87 14.79 4.03 -0.57
N PHE A 88 13.62 4.57 -0.25
CA PHE A 88 12.35 3.84 -0.33
C PHE A 88 12.10 3.26 -1.73
N PHE A 89 12.24 4.09 -2.78
CA PHE A 89 11.98 3.65 -4.16
C PHE A 89 13.02 2.65 -4.68
N LYS A 90 14.18 2.56 -4.06
CA LYS A 90 15.24 1.60 -4.40
C LYS A 90 15.08 0.25 -3.69
N ALA A 91 14.20 0.15 -2.69
CA ALA A 91 13.93 -1.10 -2.00
C ALA A 91 13.26 -2.11 -2.96
N ALA A 92 13.99 -3.17 -3.32
CA ALA A 92 13.57 -4.11 -4.35
C ALA A 92 12.31 -4.90 -3.96
N ASN A 93 12.23 -5.33 -2.72
CA ASN A 93 11.14 -6.20 -2.23
C ASN A 93 10.05 -5.41 -1.49
N THR A 94 9.56 -4.33 -2.08
CA THR A 94 8.32 -3.69 -1.64
C THR A 94 7.13 -4.43 -2.23
N LEU A 95 6.38 -5.12 -1.38
CA LEU A 95 5.20 -5.89 -1.76
C LEU A 95 3.95 -5.04 -1.58
N HIS A 96 3.15 -4.90 -2.62
CA HIS A 96 2.00 -3.99 -2.60
C HIS A 96 0.75 -4.53 -3.25
N GLN A 97 -0.37 -3.90 -2.94
CA GLN A 97 -1.66 -4.05 -3.61
C GLN A 97 -2.11 -2.71 -4.17
N ARG A 98 -3.09 -2.74 -5.06
CA ARG A 98 -3.78 -1.53 -5.50
C ARG A 98 -4.54 -0.93 -4.34
N TYR A 99 -4.43 0.36 -4.18
CA TYR A 99 -5.31 1.11 -3.30
C TYR A 99 -6.63 1.38 -4.02
N MET A 100 -7.72 1.07 -3.35
CA MET A 100 -9.08 1.29 -3.88
C MET A 100 -9.78 2.33 -3.02
N SER A 101 -10.00 3.48 -3.60
CA SER A 101 -10.70 4.59 -2.97
C SER A 101 -12.12 4.23 -2.54
N SER A 102 -12.51 4.63 -1.33
CA SER A 102 -13.86 4.45 -0.80
C SER A 102 -14.15 5.49 0.29
N ASP A 103 -15.35 5.46 0.85
CA ASP A 103 -15.75 6.36 1.95
C ASP A 103 -14.79 6.28 3.15
N THR A 104 -14.36 5.08 3.48
CA THR A 104 -13.29 4.86 4.47
C THR A 104 -12.57 3.57 4.15
N VAL A 105 -11.26 3.64 4.04
CA VAL A 105 -10.38 2.48 3.84
C VAL A 105 -9.45 2.38 5.04
N ILE A 106 -9.44 1.22 5.67
CA ILE A 106 -8.59 0.92 6.83
C ILE A 106 -7.69 -0.25 6.47
N ILE A 107 -6.39 -0.02 6.47
CA ILE A 107 -5.41 -1.06 6.20
C ILE A 107 -4.52 -1.20 7.43
N THR A 108 -4.39 -2.40 7.95
CA THR A 108 -3.58 -2.67 9.14
C THR A 108 -2.64 -3.83 8.88
N ILE A 109 -1.36 -3.63 9.16
CA ILE A 109 -0.39 -4.72 9.20
C ILE A 109 -0.06 -5.08 10.65
N LYS A 110 0.19 -6.37 10.88
CA LYS A 110 0.73 -6.92 12.13
C LYS A 110 2.09 -7.51 11.82
N VAL A 111 3.13 -6.99 12.44
CA VAL A 111 4.52 -7.29 12.09
C VAL A 111 5.30 -7.69 13.32
N ASP A 112 6.02 -8.82 13.24
CA ASP A 112 7.06 -9.19 14.19
C ASP A 112 8.35 -8.45 13.81
N VAL A 113 8.84 -7.63 14.73
CA VAL A 113 10.00 -6.76 14.55
C VAL A 113 11.24 -7.23 15.29
N THR A 114 11.24 -8.47 15.77
CA THR A 114 12.37 -9.04 16.53
C THR A 114 13.62 -9.22 15.69
N GLY A 115 13.44 -9.42 14.37
CA GLY A 115 14.52 -9.63 13.40
C GLY A 115 15.15 -8.36 12.84
N THR A 116 14.70 -7.17 13.29
CA THR A 116 15.27 -5.91 12.79
C THR A 116 16.69 -5.67 13.31
N THR A 117 17.51 -5.01 12.53
CA THR A 117 18.90 -4.68 12.83
C THR A 117 19.17 -3.20 12.62
N GLN A 118 20.29 -2.72 13.16
CA GLN A 118 20.71 -1.33 13.03
C GLN A 118 20.69 -0.84 11.58
N GLY A 119 20.10 0.34 11.37
CA GLY A 119 19.93 0.98 10.06
C GLY A 119 18.68 0.55 9.32
N GLN A 120 17.94 -0.46 9.83
CA GLN A 120 16.75 -0.99 9.16
C GLN A 120 15.53 -0.12 9.44
N LYS A 121 14.75 0.06 8.38
CA LYS A 121 13.39 0.60 8.42
C LYS A 121 12.42 -0.44 7.86
N ALA A 122 11.25 -0.57 8.48
CA ALA A 122 10.23 -1.52 8.06
C ALA A 122 8.83 -1.05 8.43
N GLY A 123 7.85 -1.24 7.55
CA GLY A 123 6.47 -0.82 7.84
C GLY A 123 5.52 -0.83 6.67
N LEU A 124 4.47 -0.02 6.81
CA LEU A 124 3.39 0.18 5.85
C LEU A 124 3.66 1.45 5.04
N THR A 125 3.41 1.38 3.75
CA THR A 125 3.65 2.49 2.85
C THR A 125 2.46 2.73 1.91
N HIS A 126 2.27 3.99 1.55
CA HIS A 126 1.52 4.43 0.38
C HIS A 126 2.48 5.06 -0.62
N PHE A 127 2.30 4.80 -1.91
CA PHE A 127 3.17 5.37 -2.93
C PHE A 127 2.53 5.33 -4.31
N ASN A 128 2.99 6.21 -5.19
CA ASN A 128 2.55 6.23 -6.57
C ASN A 128 3.76 6.32 -7.52
N GLY A 129 3.78 5.51 -8.53
CA GLY A 129 4.65 5.56 -9.70
C GLY A 129 6.12 6.00 -9.54
N GLY A 130 6.68 6.04 -8.32
CA GLY A 130 8.04 6.51 -8.07
C GLY A 130 8.18 8.03 -7.91
N VAL A 131 7.08 8.74 -7.67
CA VAL A 131 7.05 10.21 -7.54
C VAL A 131 6.82 10.63 -6.09
N HIS A 132 5.80 10.07 -5.46
CA HIS A 132 5.41 10.39 -4.09
C HIS A 132 5.24 9.13 -3.26
N TYR A 133 5.58 9.21 -2.00
CA TYR A 133 5.33 8.15 -1.03
C TYR A 133 5.15 8.72 0.37
N ALA A 134 4.46 7.95 1.20
CA ALA A 134 4.49 8.07 2.64
C ALA A 134 4.68 6.69 3.28
N PHE A 135 5.46 6.64 4.31
CA PHE A 135 5.85 5.44 5.03
C PHE A 135 5.69 5.66 6.52
N CYS A 136 5.12 4.69 7.22
CA CYS A 136 5.11 4.65 8.67
C CYS A 136 5.53 3.26 9.15
N GLY A 137 6.43 3.23 10.12
CA GLY A 137 6.96 1.97 10.60
C GLY A 137 7.95 2.10 11.74
N ILE A 138 8.84 1.14 11.82
CA ILE A 138 9.93 1.09 12.77
C ILE A 138 11.23 1.52 12.12
N ALA A 139 12.05 2.26 12.85
CA ALA A 139 13.46 2.48 12.57
C ALA A 139 14.30 1.89 13.70
N ASP A 140 15.27 1.05 13.37
CA ASP A 140 16.17 0.41 14.30
C ASP A 140 17.54 1.12 14.27
N TYR A 141 17.89 1.75 15.39
CA TYR A 141 19.15 2.47 15.58
C TYR A 141 20.22 1.63 16.31
N GLY A 142 19.98 0.31 16.48
CA GLY A 142 20.85 -0.61 17.19
C GLY A 142 20.62 -0.62 18.68
N ASN A 143 20.76 0.51 19.34
CA ASN A 143 20.53 0.67 20.78
C ASN A 143 19.09 1.07 21.15
N SER A 144 18.31 1.46 20.18
CA SER A 144 16.90 1.86 20.34
C SER A 144 16.12 1.67 19.06
N LYS A 145 14.83 1.43 19.21
CA LYS A 145 13.87 1.35 18.11
C LYS A 145 12.83 2.46 18.29
N HIS A 146 12.47 3.10 17.22
CA HIS A 146 11.51 4.20 17.22
C HIS A 146 10.44 3.99 16.16
N ILE A 147 9.27 4.55 16.39
CA ILE A 147 8.33 4.81 15.31
C ILE A 147 8.96 5.87 14.40
N ILE A 148 8.83 5.69 13.10
CA ILE A 148 9.26 6.66 12.09
C ILE A 148 8.13 6.91 11.10
N TYR A 149 8.04 8.14 10.64
CA TYR A 149 7.26 8.55 9.49
C TYR A 149 8.20 9.18 8.46
N GLU A 150 8.02 8.81 7.21
CA GLU A 150 8.72 9.43 6.08
C GLU A 150 7.72 9.77 4.98
N ALA A 151 7.90 10.92 4.37
CA ALA A 151 7.18 11.29 3.16
C ALA A 151 8.11 12.11 2.26
N ASP A 152 8.22 11.68 1.00
CA ASP A 152 8.99 12.37 -0.03
C ASP A 152 10.41 12.78 0.43
N GLY A 153 11.11 11.85 1.08
CA GLY A 153 12.46 12.04 1.59
C GLY A 153 12.59 12.82 2.90
N LYS A 154 11.48 13.26 3.50
CA LYS A 154 11.47 13.92 4.81
C LYS A 154 11.10 12.90 5.90
N SER A 155 11.92 12.84 6.94
CA SER A 155 11.73 11.90 8.07
C SER A 155 11.31 12.62 9.34
N LYS A 156 10.46 11.97 10.13
CA LYS A 156 10.03 12.40 11.47
C LYS A 156 10.15 11.22 12.42
N ASN A 157 11.03 11.35 13.42
CA ASN A 157 11.17 10.35 14.45
C ASN A 157 10.07 10.50 15.50
N GLY A 158 9.49 9.38 15.87
CA GLY A 158 8.45 9.27 16.88
C GLY A 158 8.95 8.67 18.21
N PRO A 159 8.02 8.23 19.05
CA PRO A 159 8.33 7.64 20.32
C PRO A 159 9.30 6.47 20.23
N ARG A 160 10.14 6.36 21.26
CA ARG A 160 10.94 5.16 21.48
C ARG A 160 10.04 3.98 21.82
N LEU A 161 10.29 2.87 21.16
CA LEU A 161 9.58 1.61 21.40
C LEU A 161 10.24 0.83 22.54
N PRO A 162 9.47 0.01 23.28
CA PRO A 162 10.04 -0.90 24.27
C PRO A 162 11.12 -1.80 23.67
N SER A 163 12.21 -1.99 24.36
CA SER A 163 13.35 -2.80 23.87
C SER A 163 13.00 -4.28 23.66
N ASN A 164 12.00 -4.78 24.38
CA ASN A 164 11.47 -6.13 24.28
C ASN A 164 10.25 -6.26 23.35
N LEU A 165 9.92 -5.21 22.61
CA LEU A 165 8.78 -5.24 21.68
C LEU A 165 8.98 -6.31 20.62
N LYS A 166 8.02 -7.21 20.51
CA LYS A 166 8.01 -8.26 19.49
C LYS A 166 7.10 -7.89 18.33
N THR A 167 5.93 -7.34 18.62
CA THR A 167 4.89 -7.10 17.62
C THR A 167 4.55 -5.62 17.55
N LEU A 168 4.52 -5.11 16.32
CA LEU A 168 4.08 -3.76 16.00
C LEU A 168 2.89 -3.83 15.06
N TYR A 169 1.88 -3.00 15.29
CA TYR A 169 0.77 -2.79 14.38
C TYR A 169 0.89 -1.41 13.76
N ILE A 170 0.73 -1.34 12.44
CA ILE A 170 0.69 -0.08 11.71
C ILE A 170 -0.60 -0.05 10.93
N ARG A 171 -1.29 1.06 11.01
CA ARG A 171 -2.59 1.25 10.36
C ARG A 171 -2.57 2.50 9.50
N SER A 172 -3.11 2.37 8.31
CA SER A 172 -3.47 3.48 7.45
C SER A 172 -4.98 3.65 7.49
N VAL A 173 -5.43 4.88 7.64
CA VAL A 173 -6.84 5.26 7.54
C VAL A 173 -6.94 6.37 6.51
N SER A 174 -7.82 6.18 5.54
CA SER A 174 -8.05 7.14 4.47
C SER A 174 -9.53 7.20 4.14
N GLY A 175 -9.98 8.25 3.49
CA GLY A 175 -11.36 8.41 3.08
C GLY A 175 -11.55 9.68 2.28
N PHE A 176 -12.66 9.74 1.54
CA PHE A 176 -13.02 10.94 0.82
C PHE A 176 -13.35 12.07 1.79
N GLU A 177 -12.54 13.10 1.78
CA GLU A 177 -12.98 14.38 2.27
C GLU A 177 -14.09 14.92 1.37
N LYS A 178 -15.02 15.71 1.94
CA LYS A 178 -16.18 16.25 1.25
C LYS A 178 -15.81 16.77 -0.13
N ARG A 179 -16.50 16.28 -1.16
CA ARG A 179 -16.42 16.83 -2.52
C ARG A 179 -16.51 18.34 -2.46
N ASP A 180 -15.45 19.01 -2.84
CA ASP A 180 -15.54 20.38 -3.30
C ASP A 180 -16.27 20.33 -4.66
N THR A 181 -17.48 20.84 -4.70
CA THR A 181 -18.35 20.79 -5.88
C THR A 181 -17.75 21.50 -7.11
N ASN A 182 -16.66 22.23 -6.93
CA ASN A 182 -15.98 22.99 -7.98
C ASN A 182 -14.68 22.34 -8.50
N ARG A 183 -14.24 21.21 -7.94
CA ARG A 183 -13.02 20.52 -8.40
C ARG A 183 -13.34 19.15 -8.97
N GLN A 184 -12.86 18.92 -10.17
CA GLN A 184 -12.98 17.63 -10.88
C GLN A 184 -12.20 16.47 -10.23
N TYR A 185 -11.31 16.76 -9.27
CA TYR A 185 -10.46 15.76 -8.61
C TYR A 185 -10.48 15.98 -7.10
N THR A 186 -10.97 15.00 -6.37
CA THR A 186 -10.84 14.96 -4.92
C THR A 186 -9.49 14.30 -4.59
N THR A 187 -8.63 15.03 -3.87
CA THR A 187 -7.47 14.42 -3.23
C THR A 187 -7.93 13.72 -1.97
N GLU A 188 -7.64 12.44 -1.86
CA GLU A 188 -7.94 11.64 -0.69
C GLU A 188 -6.80 11.78 0.33
N GLY A 189 -7.14 12.17 1.57
CA GLY A 189 -6.19 12.25 2.67
C GLY A 189 -6.00 10.90 3.35
N GLN A 190 -4.78 10.60 3.74
CA GLN A 190 -4.40 9.38 4.45
C GLN A 190 -3.63 9.73 5.71
N HIS A 191 -3.93 9.04 6.81
CA HIS A 191 -3.23 9.16 8.09
C HIS A 191 -2.73 7.81 8.57
N PHE A 192 -1.53 7.80 9.14
CA PHE A 192 -0.99 6.62 9.80
C PHE A 192 -1.25 6.63 11.31
N LEU A 193 -1.43 5.42 11.83
CA LEU A 193 -1.48 5.15 13.26
C LEU A 193 -0.60 3.94 13.56
N TYR A 194 -0.06 3.88 14.76
CA TYR A 194 0.66 2.72 15.25
C TYR A 194 0.08 2.21 16.57
N SER A 195 0.33 0.95 16.87
CA SER A 195 -0.03 0.33 18.15
C SER A 195 0.98 -0.75 18.52
N ILE A 196 1.25 -0.87 19.83
CA ILE A 196 2.11 -1.93 20.37
C ILE A 196 1.32 -3.09 21.01
N ASP A 197 0.02 -2.92 21.17
CA ASP A 197 -0.89 -3.89 21.79
C ASP A 197 -2.01 -4.38 20.84
N GLY A 198 -2.16 -3.75 19.67
CA GLY A 198 -3.19 -4.04 18.69
C GLY A 198 -4.58 -3.52 19.05
N GLN A 199 -4.74 -2.84 20.16
CA GLN A 199 -6.00 -2.28 20.66
C GLN A 199 -5.99 -0.75 20.61
N ASN A 200 -4.97 -0.14 21.18
CA ASN A 200 -4.83 1.30 21.28
C ASN A 200 -3.97 1.81 20.11
N PHE A 201 -4.58 2.57 19.19
CA PHE A 201 -3.91 3.13 18.03
C PHE A 201 -3.68 4.63 18.21
N TYR A 202 -2.44 5.06 18.04
CA TYR A 202 -1.99 6.44 18.18
C TYR A 202 -1.62 7.01 16.81
N PRO A 203 -2.17 8.15 16.40
CA PRO A 203 -1.80 8.79 15.14
C PRO A 203 -0.35 9.23 15.15
N PHE A 204 0.35 9.06 14.02
CA PHE A 204 1.72 9.50 13.87
C PHE A 204 2.05 9.83 12.42
N GLY A 205 2.73 10.96 12.22
CA GLY A 205 3.05 11.50 10.92
C GLY A 205 2.07 12.59 10.50
N ASP A 206 2.29 13.11 9.31
CA ASP A 206 1.45 14.14 8.72
C ASP A 206 0.43 13.49 7.76
N GLU A 207 -0.59 14.22 7.37
CA GLU A 207 -1.50 13.77 6.34
C GLU A 207 -0.75 13.59 5.01
N TYR A 208 -0.90 12.42 4.41
CA TYR A 208 -0.42 12.16 3.06
C TYR A 208 -1.58 12.28 2.09
N ARG A 209 -1.40 13.09 1.06
CA ARG A 209 -2.37 13.26 -0.01
C ARG A 209 -2.06 12.31 -1.14
N MET A 210 -2.93 11.32 -1.29
CA MET A 210 -2.83 10.37 -2.37
C MET A 210 -3.09 11.02 -3.73
N GLY A 211 -2.46 10.51 -4.75
CA GLY A 211 -2.56 11.07 -6.08
C GLY A 211 -2.23 10.05 -7.17
N THR A 212 -2.01 10.57 -8.37
CA THR A 212 -1.56 9.77 -9.50
C THR A 212 -0.13 10.13 -9.86
N GLY A 213 0.67 9.13 -10.18
CA GLY A 213 2.03 9.29 -10.67
C GLY A 213 2.39 8.25 -11.71
N ASN A 214 3.08 8.65 -12.78
CA ASN A 214 3.50 7.75 -13.86
C ASN A 214 2.36 6.85 -14.37
N PHE A 215 1.19 7.44 -14.65
CA PHE A 215 -0.02 6.77 -15.17
C PHE A 215 -0.63 5.71 -14.25
N ARG A 216 -0.34 5.72 -12.97
CA ARG A 216 -1.00 4.86 -11.97
C ARG A 216 -1.38 5.65 -10.73
N GLY A 217 -2.43 5.18 -10.07
CA GLY A 217 -2.86 5.68 -8.77
C GLY A 217 -1.99 5.17 -7.64
N ASP A 218 -2.36 5.54 -6.45
CA ASP A 218 -1.69 5.10 -5.23
C ASP A 218 -1.78 3.57 -5.04
N MET A 219 -0.74 3.05 -4.43
CA MET A 219 -0.63 1.68 -3.98
C MET A 219 -0.35 1.67 -2.49
N VAL A 220 -0.72 0.59 -1.85
CA VAL A 220 -0.45 0.35 -0.44
C VAL A 220 0.37 -0.91 -0.29
N GLY A 221 1.43 -0.86 0.50
CA GLY A 221 2.35 -1.98 0.57
C GLY A 221 3.13 -2.09 1.87
N ILE A 222 3.89 -3.15 1.93
CA ILE A 222 4.80 -3.48 3.02
C ILE A 222 6.21 -3.38 2.47
N CYS A 223 7.07 -2.69 3.17
CA CYS A 223 8.47 -2.61 2.78
C CYS A 223 9.41 -2.74 3.96
N THR A 224 10.63 -3.16 3.66
CA THR A 224 11.76 -3.09 4.58
C THR A 224 13.05 -2.87 3.80
N TYR A 225 13.89 -2.01 4.31
CA TYR A 225 15.20 -1.71 3.75
C TYR A 225 16.17 -1.29 4.86
N ASN A 226 17.46 -1.32 4.56
CA ASN A 226 18.50 -0.95 5.51
C ASN A 226 19.54 -0.06 4.82
N ASN A 227 19.75 1.14 5.35
CA ASN A 227 20.68 2.11 4.76
C ASN A 227 22.15 1.80 5.04
N GLN A 228 22.46 0.82 5.89
CA GLN A 228 23.83 0.49 6.28
C GLN A 228 24.31 -0.84 5.70
N ASN A 229 23.41 -1.82 5.56
CA ASN A 229 23.75 -3.16 5.13
C ASN A 229 22.49 -3.93 4.67
N ASN A 230 22.66 -5.15 4.23
CA ASN A 230 21.58 -6.05 3.80
C ASN A 230 21.12 -7.01 4.90
N ARG A 231 21.29 -6.67 6.17
CA ARG A 231 20.90 -7.51 7.31
C ARG A 231 19.56 -7.10 7.85
N GLY A 232 18.96 -8.04 8.55
CA GLY A 232 17.68 -7.89 9.24
C GLY A 232 16.49 -8.31 8.37
N TYR A 233 15.41 -8.55 9.05
CA TYR A 233 14.15 -8.96 8.43
C TYR A 233 12.97 -8.53 9.31
N ILE A 234 11.78 -8.62 8.76
CA ILE A 234 10.51 -8.59 9.45
C ILE A 234 9.68 -9.79 9.07
N ASP A 235 8.83 -10.24 9.97
CA ASP A 235 7.82 -11.26 9.70
C ASP A 235 6.43 -10.63 9.79
N VAL A 236 5.73 -10.59 8.68
CA VAL A 236 4.38 -10.03 8.60
C VAL A 236 3.37 -11.14 8.84
N ASP A 237 2.62 -11.05 9.94
CA ASP A 237 1.57 -11.99 10.34
C ASP A 237 0.28 -11.73 9.54
N LYS A 238 -0.09 -10.46 9.40
CA LYS A 238 -1.34 -10.07 8.73
C LYS A 238 -1.21 -8.78 7.97
N PHE A 239 -1.89 -8.77 6.82
CA PHE A 239 -2.26 -7.57 6.11
C PHE A 239 -3.80 -7.54 6.05
N HIS A 240 -4.41 -6.66 6.79
CA HIS A 240 -5.87 -6.55 6.85
C HIS A 240 -6.32 -5.33 6.04
N TYR A 241 -7.09 -5.56 4.98
CA TYR A 241 -7.64 -4.53 4.11
C TYR A 241 -9.16 -4.47 4.32
N HIS A 242 -9.66 -3.39 4.86
CA HIS A 242 -11.06 -3.19 5.15
C HIS A 242 -11.60 -1.92 4.50
N ILE A 243 -12.66 -2.06 3.72
CA ILE A 243 -13.41 -0.96 3.12
C ILE A 243 -14.72 -0.82 3.89
N LYS A 244 -14.95 0.37 4.43
CA LYS A 244 -16.20 0.72 5.08
C LYS A 244 -16.95 1.71 4.18
N ASN A 245 -17.98 1.21 3.52
CA ASN A 245 -18.88 2.04 2.72
C ASN A 245 -19.94 2.66 3.63
N LYS A 246 -20.26 3.92 3.43
CA LYS A 246 -21.48 4.50 4.00
C LYS A 246 -22.68 3.79 3.41
N PRO A 247 -23.76 3.54 4.19
CA PRO A 247 -25.03 3.09 3.62
C PRO A 247 -25.42 4.06 2.51
N ALA A 248 -25.78 3.53 1.35
CA ALA A 248 -26.20 4.35 0.22
C ALA A 248 -27.40 5.21 0.64
N SER A 249 -27.18 6.50 0.81
CA SER A 249 -28.28 7.47 0.93
C SER A 249 -28.93 7.61 -0.45
N GLY A 250 -29.85 6.70 -0.78
CA GLY A 250 -30.83 6.87 -1.84
C GLY A 250 -30.39 7.15 -3.29
N HIS A 251 -29.08 7.18 -3.59
CA HIS A 251 -28.56 7.41 -4.93
C HIS A 251 -27.72 6.23 -5.38
N ASN A 252 -28.11 5.64 -6.49
CA ASN A 252 -27.50 4.47 -7.11
C ASN A 252 -25.98 4.60 -7.19
N ASN A 253 -25.28 3.80 -6.39
CA ASN A 253 -23.81 3.64 -6.48
C ASN A 253 -23.47 3.01 -7.83
N CYS A 254 -22.91 3.79 -8.71
CA CYS A 254 -22.20 3.28 -9.87
C CYS A 254 -20.84 2.76 -9.35
N LEU A 255 -20.74 1.46 -9.15
CA LEU A 255 -19.45 0.81 -8.95
C LEU A 255 -18.77 0.79 -10.32
N LEU A 256 -17.79 1.67 -10.50
CA LEU A 256 -16.82 1.55 -11.57
C LEU A 256 -15.85 0.42 -11.17
N TYR A 257 -15.88 -0.65 -11.95
CA TYR A 257 -14.89 -1.73 -11.92
C TYR A 257 -13.76 -1.42 -12.89
#